data_6e52f8ed11ec2e1aaa789abfd039c69f
#
_entry.id   6e52f8ed11ec2e1aaa789abfd039c69f
#
_cell.length_a   1.000
_cell.length_b   1.000
_cell.length_c   1.000
_cell.angle_alpha   90.00
_cell.angle_beta   90.00
_cell.angle_gamma   90.00
#
_symmetry.space_group_name_H-M   'P 1'
#
loop_
_entity.id
_entity.type
_entity.pdbx_description
1 polymer ?
#
loop_
_entity_poly.entity_id
_entity_poly.type
_entity_poly.pdbx_seq_one_letter_code
_entity_poly.pdbx_strand_id
1 'polypeptide(L)'
;MSSQQPPDEPVYDDRVYRSSMSVVTGVLLLALTAWLCGDAVVRGAGNTPWIALAVALLVVPLIVAFTIRPAVFANDDRMRVRNPFRIIELPWAAVDAVRAGYSAEVLAEGSKYQLWSVPVSLRERKRANRQFNRRGGLTGRGLSAPDEGAAATPGAPPRAKADQVVDELRELAERGASRAGAQGSVRVQWSYEILAPAVAGALLLIVLLSVG
;
A
#
# COMPACT_ATOMS: atom_id res chain seq x y z
N MET A 1 10.66 40.51 19.41
CA MET A 1 10.96 39.34 18.59
C MET A 1 9.80 38.39 18.75
N SER A 2 8.81 38.44 17.83
CA SER A 2 7.66 37.56 17.84
C SER A 2 8.08 36.23 17.22
N SER A 3 8.11 35.18 18.04
CA SER A 3 8.25 33.80 17.56
C SER A 3 6.99 33.46 16.78
N GLN A 4 7.07 33.43 15.45
CA GLN A 4 6.03 32.83 14.64
C GLN A 4 6.06 31.32 14.93
N GLN A 5 5.07 30.84 15.71
CA GLN A 5 4.78 29.41 15.76
C GLN A 5 4.51 28.93 14.32
N PRO A 6 5.12 27.81 13.91
CA PRO A 6 4.74 27.20 12.65
C PRO A 6 3.23 26.93 12.70
N PRO A 7 2.50 27.13 11.60
CA PRO A 7 1.08 26.81 11.55
C PRO A 7 0.88 25.37 11.97
N ASP A 8 0.01 25.15 12.97
CA ASP A 8 -0.39 23.81 13.40
C ASP A 8 -0.82 23.02 12.18
N GLU A 9 -0.07 21.97 11.85
CA GLU A 9 -0.50 21.03 10.79
C GLU A 9 -1.86 20.49 11.22
N PRO A 10 -2.87 20.58 10.35
CA PRO A 10 -4.21 20.10 10.69
C PRO A 10 -4.12 18.61 11.04
N VAL A 11 -4.56 18.28 12.26
CA VAL A 11 -4.66 16.89 12.72
C VAL A 11 -5.80 16.23 11.94
N TYR A 12 -5.45 15.39 10.96
CA TYR A 12 -6.41 14.64 10.17
C TYR A 12 -6.70 13.30 10.84
N ASP A 13 -7.98 12.97 10.99
CA ASP A 13 -8.42 11.63 11.40
C ASP A 13 -8.29 10.67 10.20
N ASP A 14 -7.06 10.20 9.96
CA ASP A 14 -6.72 9.34 8.82
C ASP A 14 -7.23 7.92 9.05
N ARG A 15 -8.08 7.40 8.17
CA ARG A 15 -8.37 5.97 8.07
C ARG A 15 -7.19 5.27 7.42
N VAL A 16 -6.67 4.23 8.06
CA VAL A 16 -5.46 3.53 7.63
C VAL A 16 -5.80 2.16 7.07
N TYR A 17 -5.51 1.96 5.79
CA TYR A 17 -5.66 0.66 5.11
C TYR A 17 -4.29 0.03 4.91
N ARG A 18 -4.05 -1.08 5.61
CA ARG A 18 -2.77 -1.79 5.63
C ARG A 18 -2.97 -3.30 5.64
N SER A 19 -2.09 -4.04 4.97
CA SER A 19 -2.07 -5.49 5.01
C SER A 19 -1.32 -6.00 6.25
N SER A 20 -2.03 -6.53 7.25
CA SER A 20 -1.41 -7.11 8.44
C SER A 20 -0.50 -8.29 8.11
N MET A 21 -0.89 -9.12 7.12
CA MET A 21 -0.08 -10.25 6.68
C MET A 21 1.26 -9.80 6.08
N SER A 22 1.25 -8.71 5.30
CA SER A 22 2.48 -8.14 4.76
C SER A 22 3.44 -7.67 5.85
N VAL A 23 2.92 -7.05 6.91
CA VAL A 23 3.73 -6.61 8.06
C VAL A 23 4.34 -7.82 8.79
N VAL A 24 3.56 -8.86 9.07
CA VAL A 24 4.06 -10.09 9.72
C VAL A 24 5.16 -10.72 8.88
N THR A 25 4.94 -10.86 7.57
CA THR A 25 5.95 -11.39 6.64
C THR A 25 7.23 -10.54 6.66
N GLY A 26 7.09 -9.22 6.68
CA GLY A 26 8.22 -8.29 6.75
C GLY A 26 9.05 -8.45 8.02
N VAL A 27 8.38 -8.56 9.17
CA VAL A 27 9.06 -8.79 10.46
C VAL A 27 9.83 -10.12 10.46
N LEU A 28 9.22 -11.20 9.95
CA LEU A 28 9.89 -12.50 9.83
C LEU A 28 11.11 -12.44 8.90
N LEU A 29 10.99 -11.77 7.74
CA LEU A 29 12.10 -11.60 6.81
C LEU A 29 13.23 -10.75 7.42
N LEU A 30 12.90 -9.70 8.15
CA LEU A 30 13.92 -8.90 8.87
C LEU A 30 14.62 -9.71 9.94
N ALA A 31 13.90 -10.50 10.73
CA ALA A 31 14.49 -11.38 11.74
C ALA A 31 15.44 -12.41 11.10
N LEU A 32 15.02 -13.03 10.00
CA LEU A 32 15.84 -13.98 9.25
C LEU A 32 17.09 -13.31 8.67
N THR A 33 16.94 -12.12 8.07
CA THR A 33 18.07 -11.34 7.53
C THR A 33 19.04 -10.96 8.63
N ALA A 34 18.53 -10.48 9.77
CA ALA A 34 19.37 -10.13 10.92
C ALA A 34 20.14 -11.35 11.47
N TRP A 35 19.49 -12.52 11.52
CA TRP A 35 20.16 -13.74 11.94
C TRP A 35 21.26 -14.16 10.96
N LEU A 36 20.94 -14.30 9.66
CA LEU A 36 21.91 -14.75 8.67
C LEU A 36 23.10 -13.79 8.51
N CYS A 37 22.82 -12.49 8.40
CA CYS A 37 23.88 -11.48 8.29
C CYS A 37 24.66 -11.36 9.61
N GLY A 38 24.00 -11.44 10.76
CA GLY A 38 24.63 -11.42 12.07
C GLY A 38 25.58 -12.60 12.28
N ASP A 39 25.16 -13.83 11.94
CA ASP A 39 26.01 -15.02 11.98
C ASP A 39 27.23 -14.89 11.06
N ALA A 40 27.01 -14.39 9.83
CA ALA A 40 28.10 -14.15 8.87
C ALA A 40 29.07 -13.05 9.31
N VAL A 41 28.62 -12.03 10.03
CA VAL A 41 29.48 -10.99 10.61
C VAL A 41 30.32 -11.53 11.78
N VAL A 42 29.72 -12.37 12.64
CA VAL A 42 30.38 -12.87 13.85
C VAL A 42 31.35 -14.03 13.56
N ARG A 43 30.96 -14.93 12.66
CA ARG A 43 31.68 -16.17 12.36
C ARG A 43 32.41 -16.18 11.02
N GLY A 44 32.11 -15.20 10.15
CA GLY A 44 32.71 -15.11 8.83
C GLY A 44 34.20 -14.79 8.88
N ALA A 45 34.96 -15.33 7.92
CA ALA A 45 36.38 -15.06 7.73
C ALA A 45 36.62 -14.23 6.46
N GLY A 46 37.73 -13.52 6.40
CA GLY A 46 38.14 -12.74 5.23
C GLY A 46 37.13 -11.64 4.90
N ASN A 47 36.56 -11.65 3.69
CA ASN A 47 35.65 -10.64 3.17
C ASN A 47 34.17 -10.88 3.53
N THR A 48 33.86 -12.06 4.10
CA THR A 48 32.47 -12.47 4.42
C THR A 48 31.70 -11.47 5.31
N PRO A 49 32.27 -10.92 6.41
CA PRO A 49 31.55 -9.94 7.23
C PRO A 49 31.14 -8.67 6.46
N TRP A 50 32.04 -8.17 5.60
CA TRP A 50 31.77 -6.97 4.80
C TRP A 50 30.69 -7.22 3.74
N ILE A 51 30.71 -8.40 3.10
CA ILE A 51 29.65 -8.83 2.17
C ILE A 51 28.31 -8.94 2.91
N ALA A 52 28.28 -9.51 4.11
CA ALA A 52 27.06 -9.62 4.91
C ALA A 52 26.49 -8.24 5.28
N LEU A 53 27.33 -7.28 5.65
CA LEU A 53 26.91 -5.91 5.92
C LEU A 53 26.37 -5.22 4.66
N ALA A 54 27.01 -5.40 3.51
CA ALA A 54 26.54 -4.87 2.23
C ALA A 54 25.18 -5.46 1.82
N VAL A 55 25.00 -6.78 2.01
CA VAL A 55 23.73 -7.47 1.81
C VAL A 55 22.66 -6.93 2.74
N ALA A 56 22.96 -6.75 4.03
CA ALA A 56 22.02 -6.19 4.99
C ALA A 56 21.62 -4.76 4.60
N LEU A 57 22.56 -3.92 4.20
CA LEU A 57 22.33 -2.54 3.77
C LEU A 57 21.44 -2.48 2.51
N LEU A 58 21.51 -3.46 1.63
CA LEU A 58 20.66 -3.59 0.45
C LEU A 58 19.28 -4.17 0.81
N VAL A 59 19.26 -5.31 1.51
CA VAL A 59 18.04 -6.14 1.66
C VAL A 59 17.08 -5.57 2.69
N VAL A 60 17.59 -5.03 3.82
CA VAL A 60 16.75 -4.48 4.90
C VAL A 60 15.83 -3.35 4.41
N PRO A 61 16.34 -2.30 3.71
CA PRO A 61 15.45 -1.25 3.21
C PRO A 61 14.46 -1.77 2.15
N LEU A 62 14.83 -2.76 1.35
CA LEU A 62 13.89 -3.38 0.39
C LEU A 62 12.78 -4.16 1.10
N ILE A 63 13.09 -4.95 2.13
CA ILE A 63 12.08 -5.65 2.94
C ILE A 63 11.11 -4.61 3.54
N VAL A 64 11.63 -3.56 4.17
CA VAL A 64 10.80 -2.49 4.75
C VAL A 64 9.93 -1.83 3.68
N ALA A 65 10.51 -1.52 2.51
CA ALA A 65 9.82 -0.88 1.40
C ALA A 65 8.61 -1.68 0.90
N PHE A 66 8.76 -2.99 0.72
CA PHE A 66 7.73 -3.82 0.11
C PHE A 66 6.73 -4.44 1.09
N THR A 67 7.09 -4.57 2.39
CA THR A 67 6.25 -5.27 3.35
C THR A 67 5.68 -4.38 4.45
N ILE A 68 6.49 -3.51 5.04
CA ILE A 68 6.11 -2.71 6.20
C ILE A 68 5.59 -1.34 5.80
N ARG A 69 6.20 -0.71 4.81
CA ARG A 69 5.89 0.66 4.40
C ARG A 69 4.55 0.84 3.69
N PRO A 70 4.07 -0.07 2.80
CA PRO A 70 2.87 0.16 2.02
C PRO A 70 1.65 0.36 2.92
N ALA A 71 0.97 1.49 2.73
CA ALA A 71 -0.26 1.86 3.42
C ALA A 71 -1.02 2.90 2.61
N VAL A 72 -2.34 2.92 2.73
CA VAL A 72 -3.20 3.99 2.24
C VAL A 72 -3.79 4.69 3.45
N PHE A 73 -3.69 6.00 3.47
CA PHE A 73 -4.27 6.90 4.46
C PHE A 73 -5.32 7.72 3.75
N ALA A 74 -6.53 7.73 4.24
CA ALA A 74 -7.63 8.49 3.67
C ALA A 74 -8.33 9.28 4.76
N ASN A 75 -8.55 10.57 4.52
CA ASN A 75 -9.35 11.44 5.34
C ASN A 75 -10.40 12.15 4.48
N ASP A 76 -11.10 13.13 5.03
CA ASP A 76 -12.17 13.85 4.35
C ASP A 76 -11.70 14.73 3.18
N ASP A 77 -10.42 15.11 3.12
CA ASP A 77 -9.91 16.06 2.14
C ASP A 77 -8.98 15.43 1.10
N ARG A 78 -8.26 14.36 1.48
CA ARG A 78 -7.24 13.74 0.62
C ARG A 78 -7.02 12.27 0.91
N MET A 79 -6.44 11.60 -0.06
CA MET A 79 -5.86 10.27 0.08
C MET A 79 -4.34 10.35 -0.06
N ARG A 80 -3.60 9.70 0.83
CA ARG A 80 -2.15 9.57 0.77
C ARG A 80 -1.76 8.10 0.62
N VAL A 81 -1.15 7.77 -0.51
CA VAL A 81 -0.72 6.41 -0.85
C VAL A 81 0.78 6.29 -0.60
N ARG A 82 1.17 5.45 0.33
CA ARG A 82 2.57 5.05 0.54
C ARG A 82 2.85 3.77 -0.23
N ASN A 83 3.56 3.91 -1.33
CA ASN A 83 4.11 2.81 -2.11
C ASN A 83 5.56 2.52 -1.70
N PRO A 84 6.20 1.42 -2.15
CA PRO A 84 7.57 1.06 -1.76
C PRO A 84 8.58 2.20 -1.88
N PHE A 85 8.58 2.92 -3.00
CA PHE A 85 9.62 3.92 -3.31
C PHE A 85 9.09 5.35 -3.44
N ARG A 86 7.77 5.57 -3.27
CA ARG A 86 7.15 6.90 -3.43
C ARG A 86 5.92 7.08 -2.54
N ILE A 87 5.69 8.31 -2.16
CA ILE A 87 4.47 8.76 -1.50
C ILE A 87 3.70 9.59 -2.52
N ILE A 88 2.40 9.33 -2.63
CA ILE A 88 1.51 10.01 -3.55
C ILE A 88 0.39 10.63 -2.71
N GLU A 89 0.25 11.94 -2.79
CA GLU A 89 -0.85 12.67 -2.17
C GLU A 89 -1.85 13.06 -3.25
N LEU A 90 -3.10 12.66 -3.05
CA LEU A 90 -4.20 12.83 -3.99
C LEU A 90 -5.33 13.58 -3.28
N PRO A 91 -5.49 14.89 -3.50
CA PRO A 91 -6.71 15.60 -3.12
C PRO A 91 -7.92 14.94 -3.79
N TRP A 92 -9.07 14.84 -3.11
CA TRP A 92 -10.22 14.13 -3.68
C TRP A 92 -10.75 14.76 -4.97
N ALA A 93 -10.59 16.07 -5.14
CA ALA A 93 -10.98 16.76 -6.38
C ALA A 93 -10.14 16.35 -7.60
N ALA A 94 -8.93 15.81 -7.39
CA ALA A 94 -8.05 15.33 -8.46
C ALA A 94 -8.26 13.85 -8.79
N VAL A 95 -9.09 13.12 -8.02
CA VAL A 95 -9.35 11.69 -8.21
C VAL A 95 -10.47 11.47 -9.21
N ASP A 96 -10.14 10.89 -10.36
CA ASP A 96 -11.11 10.57 -11.42
C ASP A 96 -11.88 9.30 -11.12
N ALA A 97 -11.20 8.25 -10.63
CA ALA A 97 -11.81 6.98 -10.28
C ALA A 97 -10.94 6.11 -9.38
N VAL A 98 -11.57 5.33 -8.51
CA VAL A 98 -10.93 4.24 -7.74
C VAL A 98 -11.43 2.91 -8.27
N ARG A 99 -10.53 2.01 -8.66
CA ARG A 99 -10.88 0.74 -9.30
C ARG A 99 -10.19 -0.44 -8.65
N ALA A 100 -10.89 -1.56 -8.57
CA ALA A 100 -10.34 -2.85 -8.19
C ALA A 100 -10.36 -3.77 -9.43
N GLY A 101 -9.21 -3.89 -10.09
CA GLY A 101 -8.99 -4.82 -11.20
C GLY A 101 -8.16 -6.02 -10.75
N TYR A 102 -7.03 -6.27 -11.40
CA TYR A 102 -5.97 -7.19 -10.94
C TYR A 102 -5.25 -6.64 -9.71
N SER A 103 -5.17 -5.34 -9.59
CA SER A 103 -4.71 -4.58 -8.43
C SER A 103 -5.73 -3.50 -8.09
N ALA A 104 -5.71 -3.00 -6.85
CA ALA A 104 -6.43 -1.79 -6.52
C ALA A 104 -5.67 -0.58 -7.08
N GLU A 105 -6.35 0.31 -7.77
CA GLU A 105 -5.77 1.40 -8.53
C GLU A 105 -6.61 2.66 -8.39
N VAL A 106 -5.93 3.81 -8.41
CA VAL A 106 -6.54 5.13 -8.46
C VAL A 106 -6.11 5.82 -9.75
N LEU A 107 -7.08 6.37 -10.45
CA LEU A 107 -6.86 7.27 -11.58
C LEU A 107 -7.00 8.70 -11.06
N ALA A 108 -6.03 9.54 -11.36
CA ALA A 108 -6.04 10.95 -11.01
C ALA A 108 -5.21 11.74 -12.03
N GLU A 109 -5.76 12.84 -12.54
CA GLU A 109 -5.11 13.72 -13.54
C GLU A 109 -4.56 12.93 -14.74
N GLY A 110 -5.32 11.95 -15.25
CA GLY A 110 -4.93 11.10 -16.37
C GLY A 110 -3.80 10.09 -16.07
N SER A 111 -3.32 10.04 -14.84
CA SER A 111 -2.29 9.10 -14.38
C SER A 111 -2.88 7.99 -13.53
N LYS A 112 -2.21 6.83 -13.53
CA LYS A 112 -2.64 5.63 -12.83
C LYS A 112 -1.70 5.30 -11.68
N TYR A 113 -2.26 5.18 -10.47
CA TYR A 113 -1.51 4.89 -9.25
C TYR A 113 -2.00 3.59 -8.62
N GLN A 114 -1.09 2.65 -8.41
CA GLN A 114 -1.39 1.37 -7.78
C GLN A 114 -1.38 1.49 -6.26
N LEU A 115 -2.35 0.88 -5.58
CA LEU A 115 -2.46 0.80 -4.13
C LEU A 115 -1.83 -0.51 -3.62
N TRP A 116 -0.54 -0.47 -3.30
CA TRP A 116 0.22 -1.67 -2.89
C TRP A 116 -0.25 -2.30 -1.58
N SER A 117 -0.86 -1.52 -0.70
CA SER A 117 -1.36 -2.01 0.60
C SER A 117 -2.70 -2.74 0.52
N VAL A 118 -3.40 -2.67 -0.63
CA VAL A 118 -4.71 -3.28 -0.85
C VAL A 118 -4.56 -4.47 -1.80
N PRO A 119 -4.20 -5.66 -1.30
CA PRO A 119 -4.00 -6.82 -2.15
C PRO A 119 -5.34 -7.35 -2.67
N VAL A 120 -5.51 -7.40 -3.98
CA VAL A 120 -6.70 -7.99 -4.61
C VAL A 120 -6.53 -9.50 -4.69
N SER A 121 -7.28 -10.26 -3.90
CA SER A 121 -7.27 -11.71 -3.95
C SER A 121 -8.29 -12.25 -4.95
N LEU A 122 -7.81 -12.68 -6.11
CA LEU A 122 -8.66 -13.34 -7.12
C LEU A 122 -9.33 -14.62 -6.57
N ARG A 123 -8.70 -15.29 -5.59
CA ARG A 123 -9.29 -16.47 -4.93
C ARG A 123 -10.46 -16.08 -4.04
N GLU A 124 -10.37 -14.99 -3.29
CA GLU A 124 -11.46 -14.46 -2.47
C GLU A 124 -12.62 -14.01 -3.34
N ARG A 125 -12.36 -13.31 -4.43
CA ARG A 125 -13.37 -12.94 -5.43
C ARG A 125 -14.06 -14.15 -6.03
N LYS A 126 -13.32 -15.19 -6.43
CA LYS A 126 -13.91 -16.44 -6.92
C LYS A 126 -14.73 -17.14 -5.85
N ARG A 127 -14.31 -17.14 -4.58
CA ARG A 127 -15.05 -17.71 -3.46
C ARG A 127 -16.34 -16.93 -3.18
N ALA A 128 -16.27 -15.61 -3.11
CA ALA A 128 -17.42 -14.73 -2.91
C ALA A 128 -18.46 -14.94 -4.04
N ASN A 129 -18.02 -14.99 -5.30
CA ASN A 129 -18.88 -15.22 -6.45
C ASN A 129 -19.50 -16.63 -6.47
N ARG A 130 -18.74 -17.67 -6.04
CA ARG A 130 -19.28 -19.04 -5.88
C ARG A 130 -20.29 -19.14 -4.77
N GLN A 131 -20.10 -18.45 -3.65
CA GLN A 131 -21.08 -18.42 -2.56
C GLN A 131 -22.36 -17.69 -2.97
N PHE A 132 -22.22 -16.59 -3.72
CA PHE A 132 -23.36 -15.88 -4.31
C PHE A 132 -24.17 -16.78 -5.24
N ASN A 133 -23.51 -17.45 -6.19
CA ASN A 133 -24.20 -18.37 -7.12
C ASN A 133 -24.84 -19.59 -6.43
N ARG A 134 -24.24 -20.09 -5.33
CA ARG A 134 -24.84 -21.17 -4.55
C ARG A 134 -26.09 -20.72 -3.77
N ARG A 135 -26.09 -19.49 -3.26
CA ARG A 135 -27.26 -18.93 -2.57
C ARG A 135 -28.37 -18.50 -3.55
N GLY A 136 -28.01 -17.91 -4.67
CA GLY A 136 -28.93 -17.53 -5.73
C GLY A 136 -29.56 -18.73 -6.47
N GLY A 137 -28.88 -19.89 -6.50
CA GLY A 137 -29.43 -21.11 -7.06
C GLY A 137 -30.48 -21.83 -6.21
N LEU A 138 -30.63 -21.45 -4.94
CA LEU A 138 -31.64 -22.02 -4.01
C LEU A 138 -32.93 -21.18 -3.94
N THR A 139 -32.90 -19.93 -4.42
CA THR A 139 -34.08 -19.09 -4.56
C THR A 139 -34.36 -18.91 -6.05
N GLY A 140 -35.22 -19.76 -6.59
CA GLY A 140 -35.52 -19.84 -8.00
C GLY A 140 -36.05 -18.54 -8.61
N ARG A 141 -35.62 -18.29 -9.84
CA ARG A 141 -36.28 -17.50 -10.88
C ARG A 141 -36.58 -16.03 -10.56
N GLY A 142 -35.69 -15.17 -10.97
CA GLY A 142 -35.93 -13.74 -11.07
C GLY A 142 -34.75 -13.06 -11.76
N LEU A 143 -34.86 -12.88 -13.08
CA LEU A 143 -34.01 -12.00 -13.89
C LEU A 143 -34.14 -10.58 -13.35
N SER A 144 -33.11 -10.06 -12.74
CA SER A 144 -32.94 -8.62 -12.51
C SER A 144 -31.49 -8.26 -12.67
N ALA A 145 -31.23 -7.27 -13.51
CA ALA A 145 -29.94 -6.67 -13.80
C ALA A 145 -29.25 -6.19 -12.52
N PRO A 146 -27.91 -6.07 -12.49
CA PRO A 146 -27.18 -5.53 -11.36
C PRO A 146 -27.55 -4.06 -11.19
N ASP A 147 -28.28 -3.75 -10.13
CA ASP A 147 -28.63 -2.40 -9.71
C ASP A 147 -27.39 -1.79 -9.03
N GLU A 148 -26.86 -0.73 -9.64
CA GLU A 148 -25.74 0.08 -9.12
C GLU A 148 -26.27 0.98 -7.99
N GLY A 149 -26.46 0.45 -6.80
CA GLY A 149 -26.94 1.31 -5.72
C GLY A 149 -27.32 0.62 -4.41
N ALA A 150 -26.94 -0.64 -4.19
CA ALA A 150 -27.37 -1.37 -2.99
C ALA A 150 -26.54 -0.98 -1.76
N ALA A 151 -27.08 -0.10 -0.92
CA ALA A 151 -26.76 0.01 0.48
C ALA A 151 -26.75 -1.37 1.14
N ALA A 152 -25.84 -1.59 2.10
CA ALA A 152 -25.60 -2.84 2.78
C ALA A 152 -26.90 -3.47 3.33
N THR A 153 -27.46 -4.42 2.58
CA THR A 153 -28.61 -5.20 2.99
C THR A 153 -28.15 -6.32 3.92
N PRO A 154 -28.78 -6.56 5.09
CA PRO A 154 -28.46 -7.70 5.95
C PRO A 154 -28.66 -9.00 5.18
N GLY A 155 -27.57 -9.69 4.81
CA GLY A 155 -27.60 -10.92 4.00
C GLY A 155 -26.81 -10.85 2.70
N ALA A 156 -26.21 -9.70 2.36
CA ALA A 156 -25.32 -9.60 1.21
C ALA A 156 -24.10 -10.53 1.34
N PRO A 157 -23.62 -11.16 0.24
CA PRO A 157 -22.47 -12.06 0.30
C PRO A 157 -21.24 -11.31 0.79
N PRO A 158 -20.34 -12.00 1.53
CA PRO A 158 -19.09 -11.38 1.98
C PRO A 158 -18.28 -10.91 0.76
N ARG A 159 -18.21 -9.59 0.58
CA ARG A 159 -17.37 -8.97 -0.46
C ARG A 159 -15.91 -9.23 -0.13
N ALA A 160 -15.06 -9.38 -1.13
CA ALA A 160 -13.62 -9.45 -0.90
C ALA A 160 -13.15 -8.15 -0.20
N LYS A 161 -12.27 -8.27 0.80
CA LYS A 161 -11.79 -7.11 1.59
C LYS A 161 -11.30 -5.95 0.71
N ALA A 162 -10.63 -6.28 -0.40
CA ALA A 162 -10.15 -5.27 -1.33
C ALA A 162 -11.29 -4.49 -2.01
N ASP A 163 -12.39 -5.16 -2.33
CA ASP A 163 -13.55 -4.51 -2.95
C ASP A 163 -14.24 -3.59 -1.94
N GLN A 164 -14.34 -3.98 -0.66
CA GLN A 164 -14.86 -3.12 0.41
C GLN A 164 -14.03 -1.85 0.60
N VAL A 165 -12.69 -1.98 0.62
CA VAL A 165 -11.79 -0.82 0.72
C VAL A 165 -11.96 0.11 -0.49
N VAL A 166 -12.06 -0.46 -1.69
CA VAL A 166 -12.25 0.35 -2.91
C VAL A 166 -13.60 1.08 -2.91
N ASP A 167 -14.67 0.41 -2.47
CA ASP A 167 -15.99 1.02 -2.36
C ASP A 167 -15.98 2.17 -1.33
N GLU A 168 -15.34 1.97 -0.17
CA GLU A 168 -15.19 3.00 0.86
C GLU A 168 -14.36 4.20 0.36
N LEU A 169 -13.28 3.95 -0.39
CA LEU A 169 -12.48 5.02 -0.99
C LEU A 169 -13.25 5.79 -2.07
N ARG A 170 -14.15 5.13 -2.83
CA ARG A 170 -15.05 5.81 -3.78
C ARG A 170 -16.02 6.73 -3.06
N GLU A 171 -16.66 6.24 -2.00
CA GLU A 171 -17.57 7.07 -1.21
C GLU A 171 -16.86 8.30 -0.61
N LEU A 172 -15.61 8.14 -0.16
CA LEU A 172 -14.82 9.27 0.33
C LEU A 172 -14.49 10.26 -0.80
N ALA A 173 -14.13 9.77 -1.99
CA ALA A 173 -13.86 10.60 -3.15
C ALA A 173 -15.11 11.40 -3.58
N GLU A 174 -16.27 10.75 -3.70
CA GLU A 174 -17.52 11.39 -4.07
C GLU A 174 -17.96 12.46 -3.07
N ARG A 175 -17.87 12.18 -1.76
CA ARG A 175 -18.22 13.13 -0.69
C ARG A 175 -17.19 14.25 -0.52
N GLY A 176 -15.91 13.93 -0.74
CA GLY A 176 -14.79 14.84 -0.49
C GLY A 176 -14.51 15.81 -1.64
N ALA A 177 -14.80 15.44 -2.90
CA ALA A 177 -14.40 16.17 -4.10
C ALA A 177 -14.77 17.66 -4.11
N SER A 178 -15.92 18.03 -3.53
CA SER A 178 -16.42 19.42 -3.48
C SER A 178 -15.88 20.24 -2.29
N ARG A 179 -15.17 19.63 -1.35
CA ARG A 179 -14.66 20.32 -0.15
C ARG A 179 -13.52 21.26 -0.50
N ALA A 180 -13.45 22.40 0.17
CA ALA A 180 -12.38 23.38 -0.05
C ALA A 180 -10.99 22.81 0.27
N GLY A 181 -10.87 21.95 1.29
CA GLY A 181 -9.61 21.28 1.67
C GLY A 181 -9.19 20.16 0.70
N ALA A 182 -10.09 19.69 -0.15
CA ALA A 182 -9.83 18.63 -1.12
C ALA A 182 -9.36 19.13 -2.48
N GLN A 183 -9.20 20.44 -2.64
CA GLN A 183 -8.72 21.04 -3.90
C GLN A 183 -7.19 20.96 -4.00
N GLY A 184 -6.67 20.85 -5.20
CA GLY A 184 -5.23 20.82 -5.47
C GLY A 184 -4.85 19.81 -6.53
N SER A 185 -3.55 19.72 -6.83
CA SER A 185 -2.98 18.77 -7.78
C SER A 185 -2.33 17.60 -7.07
N VAL A 186 -2.18 16.49 -7.80
CA VAL A 186 -1.46 15.31 -7.33
C VAL A 186 0.00 15.61 -7.04
N ARG A 187 0.49 15.20 -5.87
CA ARG A 187 1.91 15.34 -5.48
C ARG A 187 2.54 13.97 -5.35
N VAL A 188 3.68 13.78 -6.01
CA VAL A 188 4.46 12.54 -5.95
C VAL A 188 5.84 12.86 -5.37
N GLN A 189 6.21 12.18 -4.28
CA GLN A 189 7.51 12.33 -3.62
C GLN A 189 8.24 10.99 -3.61
N TRP A 190 9.51 10.99 -3.99
CA TRP A 190 10.37 9.81 -3.92
C TRP A 190 10.91 9.60 -2.51
N SER A 191 10.99 8.34 -2.12
CA SER A 191 11.44 7.94 -0.78
C SER A 191 12.95 7.68 -0.79
N TYR A 192 13.73 8.75 -0.82
CA TYR A 192 15.19 8.68 -0.85
C TYR A 192 15.77 7.98 0.39
N GLU A 193 15.07 8.04 1.52
CA GLU A 193 15.44 7.33 2.75
C GLU A 193 15.51 5.81 2.60
N ILE A 194 14.85 5.25 1.60
CA ILE A 194 14.92 3.82 1.24
C ILE A 194 15.86 3.59 0.07
N LEU A 195 15.76 4.44 -0.95
CA LEU A 195 16.55 4.28 -2.18
C LEU A 195 18.05 4.45 -1.93
N ALA A 196 18.44 5.44 -1.13
CA ALA A 196 19.87 5.74 -0.88
C ALA A 196 20.60 4.57 -0.22
N PRO A 197 20.14 3.99 0.91
CA PRO A 197 20.85 2.86 1.52
C PRO A 197 20.80 1.60 0.64
N ALA A 198 19.70 1.35 -0.10
CA ALA A 198 19.61 0.22 -1.01
C ALA A 198 20.63 0.32 -2.16
N VAL A 199 20.75 1.49 -2.77
CA VAL A 199 21.71 1.75 -3.83
C VAL A 199 23.16 1.66 -3.28
N ALA A 200 23.42 2.25 -2.11
CA ALA A 200 24.75 2.17 -1.46
C ALA A 200 25.14 0.72 -1.17
N GLY A 201 24.19 -0.09 -0.65
CA GLY A 201 24.41 -1.51 -0.39
C GLY A 201 24.69 -2.30 -1.67
N ALA A 202 23.96 -2.03 -2.75
CA ALA A 202 24.18 -2.65 -4.05
C ALA A 202 25.57 -2.33 -4.62
N LEU A 203 25.98 -1.05 -4.59
CA LEU A 203 27.27 -0.63 -5.08
C LEU A 203 28.42 -1.22 -4.25
N LEU A 204 28.29 -1.22 -2.92
CA LEU A 204 29.27 -1.82 -2.01
C LEU A 204 29.40 -3.32 -2.28
N LEU A 205 28.29 -4.02 -2.48
CA LEU A 205 28.29 -5.45 -2.79
C LEU A 205 29.02 -5.73 -4.11
N ILE A 206 28.77 -4.95 -5.16
CA ILE A 206 29.44 -5.08 -6.46
C ILE A 206 30.96 -4.91 -6.27
N VAL A 207 31.39 -3.88 -5.55
CA VAL A 207 32.82 -3.62 -5.30
C VAL A 207 33.45 -4.77 -4.53
N LEU A 208 32.83 -5.24 -3.44
CA LEU A 208 33.38 -6.33 -2.62
C LEU A 208 33.48 -7.65 -3.39
N LEU A 209 32.54 -7.94 -4.29
CA LEU A 209 32.57 -9.13 -5.14
C LEU A 209 33.55 -9.01 -6.31
N SER A 210 33.95 -7.82 -6.71
CA SER A 210 34.92 -7.61 -7.79
C SER A 210 36.39 -7.61 -7.32
N VAL A 211 36.63 -7.34 -6.04
CA VAL A 211 37.95 -7.22 -5.44
C VAL A 211 38.35 -8.47 -4.64
N GLY A 212 37.40 -9.28 -4.22
CA GLY A 212 37.58 -10.53 -3.48
C GLY A 212 37.56 -11.72 -4.37
#